data_4e58800bd6eeef7d4bc5681abdd0b434
#
_entry.id   4e58800bd6eeef7d4bc5681abdd0b434
#
_cell.length_a   1.000
_cell.length_b   1.000
_cell.length_c   1.000
_cell.angle_alpha   90.00
_cell.angle_beta   90.00
_cell.angle_gamma   90.00
#
_symmetry.space_group_name_H-M   'P 1'
#
loop_
_entity.id
_entity.type
_entity.pdbx_description
1 polymer ?
#
loop_
_entity_poly.entity_id
_entity_poly.type
_entity_poly.pdbx_seq_one_letter_code
_entity_poly.pdbx_strand_id
1 'polypeptide(L)'
;MARLKEFYQKTVVPKLTQDLGVKNAMQVPKLVKITVNMGVGEAVADRKVMDAAVADLTKITGEKPKLCMSKKSIASFKVRENLAIGTKVTLRGERMWEFFDRLVTIAIPRIRDFRGINPRSFDGRGNFSLGIKEQIIFPEIQYDQIDQLRGMDITITTTAKDDKQGRALLNAFNFPFRK
;
A
#
# COMPACT_ATOMS: atom_id res chain seq x y z
N MET A 1 7.69 -0.54 -19.90
CA MET A 1 7.50 0.61 -18.98
C MET A 1 6.08 0.53 -18.44
N ALA A 2 5.88 0.71 -17.14
CA ALA A 2 4.54 0.57 -16.54
C ALA A 2 3.57 1.65 -17.08
N ARG A 3 2.35 1.25 -17.45
CA ARG A 3 1.31 2.10 -18.05
C ARG A 3 1.07 3.40 -17.26
N LEU A 4 0.93 3.31 -15.95
CA LEU A 4 0.70 4.48 -15.09
C LEU A 4 1.91 5.40 -14.96
N LYS A 5 3.13 4.91 -15.17
CA LYS A 5 4.33 5.77 -15.22
C LYS A 5 4.32 6.67 -16.44
N GLU A 6 3.94 6.13 -17.61
CA GLU A 6 3.78 6.94 -18.83
C GLU A 6 2.62 7.93 -18.69
N PHE A 7 1.50 7.48 -18.14
CA PHE A 7 0.36 8.36 -17.87
C PHE A 7 0.73 9.50 -16.92
N TYR A 8 1.51 9.23 -15.87
CA TYR A 8 2.04 10.26 -14.98
C TYR A 8 2.84 11.30 -15.77
N GLN A 9 3.79 10.86 -16.56
CA GLN A 9 4.68 11.77 -17.30
C GLN A 9 3.95 12.61 -18.37
N LYS A 10 3.03 11.97 -19.13
CA LYS A 10 2.37 12.62 -20.27
C LYS A 10 1.16 13.47 -19.87
N THR A 11 0.42 13.06 -18.85
CA THR A 11 -0.89 13.65 -18.50
C THR A 11 -0.90 14.29 -17.12
N VAL A 12 -0.41 13.60 -16.09
CA VAL A 12 -0.54 14.05 -14.71
C VAL A 12 0.39 15.22 -14.41
N VAL A 13 1.63 15.18 -14.87
CA VAL A 13 2.61 16.25 -14.63
C VAL A 13 2.15 17.59 -15.21
N PRO A 14 1.73 17.72 -16.51
CA PRO A 14 1.23 18.97 -17.04
C PRO A 14 0.01 19.50 -16.28
N LYS A 15 -0.95 18.62 -15.98
CA LYS A 15 -2.16 18.96 -15.24
C LYS A 15 -1.84 19.50 -13.85
N LEU A 16 -1.04 18.80 -13.07
CA LEU A 16 -0.66 19.22 -11.71
C LEU A 16 0.19 20.50 -11.70
N THR A 17 1.00 20.73 -12.74
CA THR A 17 1.75 21.99 -12.91
C THR A 17 0.80 23.18 -13.00
N GLN A 18 -0.30 23.06 -13.75
CA GLN A 18 -1.33 24.07 -13.86
C GLN A 18 -2.15 24.21 -12.57
N ASP A 19 -2.67 23.10 -12.04
CA ASP A 19 -3.56 23.08 -10.87
C ASP A 19 -2.87 23.61 -9.59
N LEU A 20 -1.58 23.32 -9.41
CA LEU A 20 -0.79 23.72 -8.25
C LEU A 20 0.00 25.03 -8.46
N GLY A 21 -0.04 25.61 -9.67
CA GLY A 21 0.68 26.85 -10.00
C GLY A 21 2.20 26.75 -9.86
N VAL A 22 2.77 25.55 -10.07
CA VAL A 22 4.19 25.27 -9.84
C VAL A 22 5.00 25.67 -11.08
N LYS A 23 6.03 26.51 -10.90
CA LYS A 23 6.87 26.98 -12.01
C LYS A 23 7.87 25.93 -12.54
N ASN A 24 8.27 24.97 -11.68
CA ASN A 24 9.27 23.97 -12.03
C ASN A 24 8.65 22.56 -11.99
N ALA A 25 8.76 21.80 -13.07
CA ALA A 25 8.28 20.43 -13.17
C ALA A 25 8.86 19.49 -12.09
N MET A 26 10.05 19.77 -11.56
CA MET A 26 10.66 18.99 -10.49
C MET A 26 9.98 19.17 -9.11
N GLN A 27 9.16 20.21 -8.95
CA GLN A 27 8.37 20.44 -7.73
C GLN A 27 7.02 19.72 -7.75
N VAL A 28 6.62 19.18 -8.91
CA VAL A 28 5.38 18.41 -9.03
C VAL A 28 5.47 17.16 -8.15
N PRO A 29 4.46 16.89 -7.31
CA PRO A 29 4.47 15.73 -6.43
C PRO A 29 4.49 14.43 -7.23
N LYS A 30 5.31 13.47 -6.78
CA LYS A 30 5.48 12.15 -7.40
C LYS A 30 5.41 11.03 -6.36
N LEU A 31 5.08 9.82 -6.79
CA LEU A 31 5.17 8.62 -5.96
C LEU A 31 6.64 8.26 -5.74
N VAL A 32 7.01 7.99 -4.50
CA VAL A 32 8.39 7.63 -4.08
C VAL A 32 8.50 6.14 -3.83
N LYS A 33 7.59 5.60 -3.02
CA LYS A 33 7.51 4.20 -2.64
C LYS A 33 6.10 3.84 -2.20
N ILE A 34 5.79 2.55 -2.27
CA ILE A 34 4.61 1.97 -1.62
C ILE A 34 5.11 0.93 -0.64
N THR A 35 4.68 1.02 0.61
CA THR A 35 4.98 0.04 1.64
C THR A 35 3.72 -0.75 1.94
N VAL A 36 3.80 -2.07 1.83
CA VAL A 36 2.73 -2.99 2.21
C VAL A 36 3.16 -3.71 3.47
N ASN A 37 2.36 -3.63 4.51
CA ASN A 37 2.60 -4.26 5.80
C ASN A 37 1.46 -5.21 6.14
N MET A 38 1.79 -6.39 6.66
CA MET A 38 0.84 -7.36 7.15
C MET A 38 1.22 -7.73 8.60
N GLY A 39 0.37 -7.35 9.55
CA GLY A 39 0.52 -7.72 10.95
C GLY A 39 -0.03 -9.12 11.19
N VAL A 40 0.77 -10.01 11.76
CA VAL A 40 0.42 -11.41 12.00
C VAL A 40 0.66 -11.73 13.47
N GLY A 41 -0.27 -11.27 14.33
CA GLY A 41 -0.18 -11.50 15.78
C GLY A 41 -0.28 -12.99 16.17
N GLU A 42 -1.00 -13.78 15.40
CA GLU A 42 -1.19 -15.21 15.60
C GLU A 42 0.09 -16.03 15.40
N ALA A 43 1.06 -15.49 14.68
CA ALA A 43 2.38 -16.12 14.49
C ALA A 43 3.17 -16.31 15.81
N VAL A 44 2.71 -15.70 16.90
CA VAL A 44 3.23 -15.93 18.25
C VAL A 44 2.93 -17.37 18.71
N ALA A 45 1.78 -17.91 18.31
CA ALA A 45 1.35 -19.26 18.66
C ALA A 45 1.82 -20.30 17.63
N ASP A 46 1.72 -19.97 16.33
CA ASP A 46 2.10 -20.88 15.25
C ASP A 46 2.92 -20.15 14.17
N ARG A 47 4.15 -20.58 14.01
CA ARG A 47 5.08 -20.04 13.00
C ARG A 47 4.62 -20.27 11.55
N LYS A 48 3.86 -21.36 11.29
CA LYS A 48 3.35 -21.65 9.93
C LYS A 48 2.46 -20.55 9.40
N VAL A 49 1.73 -19.87 10.27
CA VAL A 49 0.88 -18.72 9.94
C VAL A 49 1.71 -17.57 9.35
N MET A 50 2.93 -17.37 9.85
CA MET A 50 3.86 -16.37 9.30
C MET A 50 4.36 -16.77 7.92
N ASP A 51 4.68 -18.03 7.70
CA ASP A 51 5.17 -18.52 6.40
C ASP A 51 4.07 -18.39 5.33
N ALA A 52 2.81 -18.66 5.67
CA ALA A 52 1.65 -18.43 4.81
C ALA A 52 1.48 -16.93 4.47
N ALA A 53 1.59 -16.04 5.47
CA ALA A 53 1.51 -14.59 5.23
C ALA A 53 2.65 -14.06 4.33
N VAL A 54 3.86 -14.60 4.47
CA VAL A 54 4.98 -14.28 3.59
C VAL A 54 4.71 -14.77 2.17
N ALA A 55 4.14 -15.96 2.00
CA ALA A 55 3.79 -16.49 0.68
C ALA A 55 2.72 -15.62 -0.01
N ASP A 56 1.65 -15.26 0.72
CA ASP A 56 0.58 -14.41 0.19
C ASP A 56 1.12 -13.03 -0.23
N LEU A 57 1.90 -12.39 0.64
CA LEU A 57 2.46 -11.08 0.33
C LEU A 57 3.47 -11.13 -0.83
N THR A 58 4.20 -12.24 -0.99
CA THR A 58 5.08 -12.47 -2.13
C THR A 58 4.29 -12.59 -3.43
N LYS A 59 3.17 -13.33 -3.43
CA LYS A 59 2.27 -13.43 -4.60
C LYS A 59 1.73 -12.07 -5.01
N ILE A 60 1.25 -11.27 -4.03
CA ILE A 60 0.65 -9.95 -4.26
C ILE A 60 1.67 -8.94 -4.80
N THR A 61 2.87 -8.90 -4.22
CA THR A 61 3.86 -7.84 -4.51
C THR A 61 4.90 -8.24 -5.54
N GLY A 62 5.11 -9.52 -5.77
CA GLY A 62 6.19 -10.06 -6.61
C GLY A 62 7.58 -9.91 -6.00
N GLU A 63 7.68 -9.49 -4.73
CA GLU A 63 8.95 -9.35 -4.00
C GLU A 63 8.91 -10.14 -2.69
N LYS A 64 10.05 -10.69 -2.29
CA LYS A 64 10.18 -11.40 -1.01
C LYS A 64 10.04 -10.43 0.16
N PRO A 65 9.05 -10.62 1.06
CA PRO A 65 8.84 -9.76 2.20
C PRO A 65 9.94 -9.88 3.25
N LYS A 66 10.18 -8.78 3.97
CA LYS A 66 11.02 -8.77 5.16
C LYS A 66 10.17 -9.11 6.38
N LEU A 67 10.61 -10.08 7.19
CA LEU A 67 10.03 -10.34 8.50
C LEU A 67 10.27 -9.18 9.46
N CYS A 68 9.24 -8.81 10.20
CA CYS A 68 9.29 -7.80 11.25
C CYS A 68 9.35 -8.50 12.61
N MET A 69 10.50 -8.36 13.27
CA MET A 69 10.74 -8.96 14.58
C MET A 69 10.27 -8.03 15.71
N SER A 70 9.78 -8.61 16.80
CA SER A 70 9.47 -7.89 18.03
C SER A 70 10.75 -7.32 18.67
N LYS A 71 10.68 -6.09 19.17
CA LYS A 71 11.81 -5.41 19.81
C LYS A 71 11.90 -5.65 21.31
N LYS A 72 10.77 -5.94 21.95
CA LYS A 72 10.66 -6.10 23.40
C LYS A 72 9.75 -7.29 23.73
N SER A 73 10.04 -7.95 24.83
CA SER A 73 9.17 -8.97 25.40
C SER A 73 8.01 -8.30 26.15
N ILE A 74 6.76 -8.73 25.83
CA ILE A 74 5.55 -8.20 26.49
C ILE A 74 4.70 -9.41 26.92
N ALA A 75 4.59 -9.61 28.24
CA ALA A 75 3.91 -10.76 28.82
C ALA A 75 2.40 -10.81 28.50
N SER A 76 1.72 -9.67 28.49
CA SER A 76 0.27 -9.58 28.18
C SER A 76 -0.07 -10.09 26.77
N PHE A 77 0.83 -9.93 25.80
CA PHE A 77 0.66 -10.43 24.44
C PHE A 77 1.38 -11.76 24.19
N LYS A 78 1.98 -12.36 25.19
CA LYS A 78 2.79 -13.59 25.09
C LYS A 78 3.93 -13.49 24.05
N VAL A 79 4.40 -12.26 23.78
CA VAL A 79 5.46 -11.98 22.81
C VAL A 79 6.81 -11.95 23.52
N ARG A 80 7.78 -12.69 22.97
CA ARG A 80 9.19 -12.61 23.35
C ARG A 80 9.97 -11.75 22.36
N GLU A 81 11.08 -11.20 22.80
CA GLU A 81 12.01 -10.48 21.92
C GLU A 81 12.49 -11.38 20.78
N ASN A 82 12.71 -10.78 19.58
CA ASN A 82 13.12 -11.47 18.36
C ASN A 82 12.13 -12.52 17.82
N LEU A 83 10.85 -12.39 18.17
CA LEU A 83 9.80 -13.20 17.57
C LEU A 83 9.24 -12.48 16.33
N ALA A 84 9.04 -13.22 15.23
CA ALA A 84 8.43 -12.67 14.02
C ALA A 84 6.94 -12.44 14.26
N ILE A 85 6.48 -11.17 14.15
CA ILE A 85 5.10 -10.75 14.42
C ILE A 85 4.42 -10.07 13.23
N GLY A 86 5.13 -9.91 12.14
CA GLY A 86 4.59 -9.31 10.92
C GLY A 86 5.57 -9.40 9.77
N THR A 87 5.10 -8.97 8.61
CA THR A 87 5.87 -8.96 7.38
C THR A 87 5.60 -7.69 6.58
N LYS A 88 6.62 -7.16 5.89
CA LYS A 88 6.49 -5.96 5.06
C LYS A 88 7.29 -6.02 3.79
N VAL A 89 6.79 -5.32 2.76
CA VAL A 89 7.49 -5.07 1.51
C VAL A 89 7.52 -3.58 1.22
N THR A 90 8.59 -3.11 0.59
CA THR A 90 8.69 -1.72 0.12
C THR A 90 8.98 -1.73 -1.37
N LEU A 91 7.97 -1.36 -2.15
CA LEU A 91 8.03 -1.30 -3.60
C LEU A 91 8.51 0.05 -4.10
N ARG A 92 9.39 0.04 -5.11
CA ARG A 92 9.92 1.24 -5.79
C ARG A 92 10.00 1.01 -7.31
N GLY A 93 10.22 2.10 -8.05
CA GLY A 93 10.44 2.03 -9.50
C GLY A 93 9.27 1.42 -10.26
N GLU A 94 9.53 0.54 -11.21
CA GLU A 94 8.49 -0.04 -12.08
C GLU A 94 7.52 -0.92 -11.32
N ARG A 95 8.01 -1.75 -10.40
CA ARG A 95 7.15 -2.62 -9.57
C ARG A 95 6.16 -1.84 -8.70
N MET A 96 6.56 -0.68 -8.21
CA MET A 96 5.66 0.23 -7.49
C MET A 96 4.52 0.69 -8.41
N TRP A 97 4.82 1.08 -9.65
CA TRP A 97 3.81 1.55 -10.60
C TRP A 97 2.84 0.44 -11.03
N GLU A 98 3.33 -0.77 -11.24
CA GLU A 98 2.52 -1.94 -11.57
C GLU A 98 1.61 -2.34 -10.41
N PHE A 99 2.14 -2.34 -9.19
CA PHE A 99 1.34 -2.59 -7.99
C PHE A 99 0.27 -1.51 -7.80
N PHE A 100 0.62 -0.23 -7.99
CA PHE A 100 -0.32 0.87 -7.89
C PHE A 100 -1.45 0.78 -8.92
N ASP A 101 -1.12 0.39 -10.15
CA ASP A 101 -2.12 0.16 -11.20
C ASP A 101 -3.10 -0.94 -10.81
N ARG A 102 -2.62 -2.11 -10.38
CA ARG A 102 -3.47 -3.21 -9.90
C ARG A 102 -4.30 -2.82 -8.69
N LEU A 103 -3.72 -2.07 -7.77
CA LEU A 103 -4.42 -1.59 -6.57
C LEU A 103 -5.63 -0.73 -6.96
N VAL A 104 -5.44 0.27 -7.83
CA VAL A 104 -6.51 1.23 -8.19
C VAL A 104 -7.54 0.61 -9.13
N THR A 105 -7.09 -0.15 -10.14
CA THR A 105 -7.99 -0.66 -11.20
C THR A 105 -8.69 -1.95 -10.83
N ILE A 106 -8.08 -2.82 -10.03
CA ILE A 106 -8.59 -4.17 -9.76
C ILE A 106 -8.93 -4.36 -8.28
N ALA A 107 -7.97 -4.12 -7.37
CA ALA A 107 -8.13 -4.49 -5.97
C ALA A 107 -9.17 -3.63 -5.23
N ILE A 108 -9.09 -2.31 -5.35
CA ILE A 108 -10.00 -1.40 -4.65
C ILE A 108 -11.47 -1.62 -5.07
N PRO A 109 -11.84 -1.75 -6.36
CA PRO A 109 -13.22 -2.03 -6.75
C PRO A 109 -13.76 -3.38 -6.24
N ARG A 110 -12.90 -4.33 -5.91
CA ARG A 110 -13.26 -5.66 -5.36
C ARG A 110 -13.46 -5.67 -3.85
N ILE A 111 -13.20 -4.53 -3.17
CA ILE A 111 -13.45 -4.44 -1.72
C ILE A 111 -14.94 -4.59 -1.48
N ARG A 112 -15.29 -5.48 -0.56
CA ARG A 112 -16.69 -5.69 -0.15
C ARG A 112 -17.28 -4.42 0.43
N ASP A 113 -18.51 -4.07 0.01
CA ASP A 113 -19.25 -2.86 0.45
C ASP A 113 -18.45 -1.56 0.26
N PHE A 114 -17.69 -1.46 -0.84
CA PHE A 114 -16.85 -0.30 -1.11
C PHE A 114 -17.70 0.97 -1.29
N ARG A 115 -17.47 1.97 -0.44
CA ARG A 115 -18.14 3.29 -0.46
C ARG A 115 -17.19 4.45 -0.69
N GLY A 116 -15.99 4.15 -1.19
CA GLY A 116 -14.90 5.13 -1.31
C GLY A 116 -13.96 5.13 -0.12
N ILE A 117 -12.74 5.59 -0.36
CA ILE A 117 -11.66 5.63 0.64
C ILE A 117 -11.74 6.94 1.43
N ASN A 118 -11.49 6.87 2.72
CA ASN A 118 -11.52 8.04 3.59
C ASN A 118 -10.42 9.06 3.20
N PRO A 119 -10.79 10.29 2.83
CA PRO A 119 -9.80 11.32 2.47
C PRO A 119 -9.01 11.88 3.65
N ARG A 120 -9.34 11.53 4.91
CA ARG A 120 -8.64 11.97 6.12
C ARG A 120 -7.43 11.10 6.48
N SER A 121 -7.13 10.06 5.70
CA SER A 121 -6.02 9.13 5.95
C SER A 121 -4.65 9.63 5.44
N PHE A 122 -4.50 10.94 5.26
CA PHE A 122 -3.22 11.60 5.03
C PHE A 122 -2.52 11.91 6.36
N ASP A 123 -1.18 11.98 6.32
CA ASP A 123 -0.32 12.19 7.50
C ASP A 123 0.05 13.67 7.79
N GLY A 124 -0.51 14.63 7.06
CA GLY A 124 -0.15 16.05 7.11
C GLY A 124 1.03 16.43 6.20
N ARG A 125 1.70 15.45 5.58
CA ARG A 125 2.86 15.64 4.69
C ARG A 125 2.62 15.02 3.30
N GLY A 126 1.36 14.80 2.93
CA GLY A 126 0.97 14.27 1.64
C GLY A 126 1.22 12.78 1.42
N ASN A 127 1.56 12.00 2.44
CA ASN A 127 1.58 10.55 2.37
C ASN A 127 0.20 10.00 2.74
N PHE A 128 -0.19 8.90 2.13
CA PHE A 128 -1.51 8.31 2.29
C PHE A 128 -1.43 6.87 2.79
N SER A 129 -2.25 6.51 3.77
CA SER A 129 -2.34 5.14 4.31
C SER A 129 -3.74 4.57 4.11
N LEU A 130 -3.79 3.31 3.67
CA LEU A 130 -5.01 2.56 3.39
C LEU A 130 -4.95 1.21 4.10
N GLY A 131 -5.93 0.92 4.95
CA GLY A 131 -6.14 -0.42 5.54
C GLY A 131 -7.07 -1.25 4.66
N ILE A 132 -6.66 -2.46 4.36
CA ILE A 132 -7.43 -3.48 3.64
C ILE A 132 -7.70 -4.61 4.61
N LYS A 133 -8.96 -5.05 4.71
CA LYS A 133 -9.36 -6.10 5.66
C LYS A 133 -9.06 -7.51 5.17
N GLU A 134 -9.07 -7.73 3.85
CA GLU A 134 -9.03 -9.05 3.25
C GLU A 134 -8.04 -9.08 2.07
N GLN A 135 -7.06 -10.00 2.09
CA GLN A 135 -6.09 -10.15 1.00
C GLN A 135 -6.69 -10.69 -0.31
N ILE A 136 -7.88 -11.30 -0.24
CA ILE A 136 -8.57 -11.90 -1.41
C ILE A 136 -9.02 -10.89 -2.47
N ILE A 137 -8.96 -9.60 -2.18
CA ILE A 137 -9.24 -8.57 -3.18
C ILE A 137 -8.22 -8.57 -4.32
N PHE A 138 -7.01 -9.08 -4.07
CA PHE A 138 -5.98 -9.22 -5.09
C PHE A 138 -6.23 -10.49 -5.92
N PRO A 139 -6.22 -10.39 -7.26
CA PRO A 139 -6.52 -11.52 -8.14
C PRO A 139 -5.49 -12.65 -8.07
N GLU A 140 -4.28 -12.36 -7.58
CA GLU A 140 -3.20 -13.32 -7.40
C GLU A 140 -3.46 -14.31 -6.25
N ILE A 141 -4.42 -13.99 -5.39
CA ILE A 141 -4.79 -14.82 -4.25
C ILE A 141 -6.07 -15.58 -4.57
N GLN A 142 -5.99 -16.89 -4.53
CA GLN A 142 -7.13 -17.79 -4.70
C GLN A 142 -7.69 -18.16 -3.32
N TYR A 143 -9.01 -18.06 -3.16
CA TYR A 143 -9.69 -18.36 -1.89
C TYR A 143 -9.39 -19.75 -1.34
N ASP A 144 -9.31 -20.74 -2.24
CA ASP A 144 -9.07 -22.14 -1.87
C ASP A 144 -7.63 -22.42 -1.36
N GLN A 145 -6.70 -21.49 -1.57
CA GLN A 145 -5.28 -21.66 -1.20
C GLN A 145 -4.90 -20.90 0.06
N ILE A 146 -5.80 -20.14 0.64
CA ILE A 146 -5.53 -19.39 1.86
C ILE A 146 -5.94 -20.20 3.08
N ASP A 147 -5.13 -20.14 4.12
CA ASP A 147 -5.45 -20.71 5.44
C ASP A 147 -6.38 -19.79 6.24
N GLN A 148 -6.22 -18.47 6.12
CA GLN A 148 -6.99 -17.48 6.86
C GLN A 148 -7.06 -16.14 6.11
N LEU A 149 -8.14 -15.39 6.35
CA LEU A 149 -8.27 -14.00 5.90
C LEU A 149 -7.38 -13.10 6.75
N ARG A 150 -6.51 -12.33 6.07
CA ARG A 150 -5.60 -11.38 6.72
C ARG A 150 -5.75 -9.98 6.13
N GLY A 151 -5.74 -9.02 7.05
CA GLY A 151 -5.67 -7.61 6.67
C GLY A 151 -4.25 -7.17 6.35
N MET A 152 -4.15 -6.05 5.64
CA MET A 152 -2.88 -5.40 5.35
C MET A 152 -3.02 -3.89 5.32
N ASP A 153 -1.93 -3.20 5.61
CA ASP A 153 -1.83 -1.75 5.52
C ASP A 153 -0.94 -1.38 4.34
N ILE A 154 -1.45 -0.51 3.47
CA ILE A 154 -0.73 0.00 2.31
C ILE A 154 -0.47 1.48 2.54
N THR A 155 0.80 1.87 2.58
CA THR A 155 1.23 3.26 2.71
C THR A 155 1.86 3.74 1.42
N ILE A 156 1.29 4.77 0.83
CA ILE A 156 1.77 5.44 -0.38
C ILE A 156 2.55 6.67 0.05
N THR A 157 3.87 6.65 -0.15
CA THR A 157 4.76 7.76 0.15
C THR A 157 4.96 8.61 -1.10
N THR A 158 4.75 9.92 -0.96
CA THR A 158 4.89 10.88 -2.04
C THR A 158 5.96 11.94 -1.73
N THR A 159 6.27 12.80 -2.70
CA THR A 159 7.11 13.99 -2.49
C THR A 159 6.30 15.25 -2.21
N ALA A 160 4.98 15.13 -2.05
CA ALA A 160 4.12 16.25 -1.70
C ALA A 160 4.57 16.88 -0.36
N LYS A 161 4.41 18.19 -0.24
CA LYS A 161 4.70 18.91 1.01
C LYS A 161 3.49 18.92 1.95
N ASP A 162 2.30 18.97 1.36
CA ASP A 162 1.03 19.10 2.04
C ASP A 162 0.03 18.06 1.55
N ASP A 163 -0.99 17.76 2.36
CA ASP A 163 -2.08 16.84 2.02
C ASP A 163 -2.87 17.27 0.80
N LYS A 164 -2.98 18.60 0.55
CA LYS A 164 -3.64 19.13 -0.65
C LYS A 164 -2.93 18.67 -1.93
N GLN A 165 -1.59 18.75 -1.95
CA GLN A 165 -0.78 18.28 -3.08
C GLN A 165 -0.83 16.76 -3.22
N GLY A 166 -0.75 16.02 -2.10
CA GLY A 166 -0.89 14.56 -2.09
C GLY A 166 -2.25 14.12 -2.63
N ARG A 167 -3.33 14.78 -2.20
CA ARG A 167 -4.68 14.52 -2.68
C ARG A 167 -4.85 14.84 -4.16
N ALA A 168 -4.30 15.96 -4.63
CA ALA A 168 -4.31 16.31 -6.04
C ALA A 168 -3.60 15.27 -6.89
N LEU A 169 -2.43 14.76 -6.43
CA LEU A 169 -1.70 13.69 -7.08
C LEU A 169 -2.54 12.41 -7.19
N LEU A 170 -3.11 11.92 -6.10
CA LEU A 170 -3.91 10.70 -6.11
C LEU A 170 -5.20 10.86 -6.91
N ASN A 171 -5.87 12.02 -6.85
CA ASN A 171 -7.03 12.33 -7.69
C ASN A 171 -6.72 12.29 -9.19
N ALA A 172 -5.52 12.73 -9.59
CA ALA A 172 -5.09 12.68 -10.99
C ALA A 172 -4.96 11.24 -11.53
N PHE A 173 -4.78 10.25 -10.63
CA PHE A 173 -4.83 8.82 -10.93
C PHE A 173 -6.23 8.20 -10.75
N ASN A 174 -7.28 9.00 -10.61
CA ASN A 174 -8.64 8.54 -10.34
C ASN A 174 -8.76 7.67 -9.07
N PHE A 175 -7.98 7.99 -8.05
CA PHE A 175 -8.06 7.29 -6.77
C PHE A 175 -9.45 7.53 -6.15
N PRO A 176 -10.20 6.48 -5.78
CA PRO A 176 -11.62 6.58 -5.45
C PRO A 176 -11.84 7.07 -4.01
N PHE A 177 -11.63 8.35 -3.78
CA PHE A 177 -11.97 8.97 -2.50
C PHE A 177 -13.48 9.07 -2.30
N ARG A 178 -13.90 8.92 -1.06
CA ARG A 178 -15.29 9.20 -0.66
C ARG A 178 -15.55 10.70 -0.81
N LYS A 179 -16.71 11.02 -1.41
CA LYS A 179 -17.22 12.40 -1.51
C LYS A 179 -17.71 12.91 -0.17
#